data_4e85321324b05bf06b740904e9af27b3
#
_entry.id   4e85321324b05bf06b740904e9af27b3
#
_cell.length_a   1.000
_cell.length_b   1.000
_cell.length_c   1.000
_cell.angle_alpha   90.00
_cell.angle_beta   90.00
_cell.angle_gamma   90.00
#
_symmetry.space_group_name_H-M   'P 1'
#
loop_
_entity.id
_entity.type
_entity.pdbx_description
1 polymer ?
#
loop_
_entity_poly.entity_id
_entity_poly.type
_entity_poly.pdbx_seq_one_letter_code
_entity_poly.pdbx_strand_id
1 'polypeptide(L)'
;SDSMYGKAKKESRVFLEQTIIKLRGKFTGLIIPNVFGPFCKPNYNSFIATFCSKILINQNSKIIKDSKVPLIYIENLVSQIVKNIQSDNQDKHSAIPFDIEIRVSEVLRILNQFKVSYLKDNTLPLFANSFEFDLFNTFRSYINLEKNYPSLLNKHSDKRGFFSEILRTEIGGQFSYSTTLPGITRGNHFHTRKIERFAVLNGEAKISLRKIGSEKINDFLLSG
;
A
#
# COMPACT_ATOMS: atom_id res chain seq x y z
N SER A 1 7.20 31.39 -4.35
CA SER A 1 7.85 31.12 -5.66
C SER A 1 7.63 32.34 -6.55
N ASP A 2 8.61 32.68 -7.39
CA ASP A 2 8.53 33.83 -8.30
C ASP A 2 7.70 33.55 -9.58
N SER A 3 7.12 32.36 -9.65
CA SER A 3 6.21 32.01 -10.74
C SER A 3 4.91 32.84 -10.69
N MET A 4 4.27 33.05 -11.83
CA MET A 4 2.97 33.73 -11.89
C MET A 4 1.92 33.06 -10.97
N TYR A 5 1.91 31.73 -10.92
CA TYR A 5 1.07 30.99 -9.99
C TYR A 5 1.36 31.30 -8.51
N GLY A 6 2.64 31.34 -8.14
CA GLY A 6 3.04 31.68 -6.78
C GLY A 6 2.68 33.11 -6.37
N LYS A 7 2.82 34.07 -7.29
CA LYS A 7 2.40 35.48 -7.09
C LYS A 7 0.89 35.57 -6.91
N ALA A 8 0.10 34.95 -7.81
CA ALA A 8 -1.37 34.94 -7.70
C ALA A 8 -1.86 34.33 -6.38
N LYS A 9 -1.24 33.21 -5.92
CA LYS A 9 -1.58 32.60 -4.61
C LYS A 9 -1.26 33.55 -3.44
N LYS A 10 -0.14 34.26 -3.49
CA LYS A 10 0.22 35.23 -2.46
C LYS A 10 -0.75 36.41 -2.42
N GLU A 11 -1.08 36.98 -3.57
CA GLU A 11 -2.03 38.09 -3.69
C GLU A 11 -3.43 37.69 -3.23
N SER A 12 -3.92 36.52 -3.65
CA SER A 12 -5.22 35.97 -3.19
C SER A 12 -5.26 35.82 -1.69
N ARG A 13 -4.18 35.33 -1.06
CA ARG A 13 -4.11 35.20 0.40
C ARG A 13 -4.20 36.55 1.09
N VAL A 14 -3.42 37.55 0.64
CA VAL A 14 -3.44 38.90 1.21
C VAL A 14 -4.83 39.53 1.07
N PHE A 15 -5.45 39.38 -0.09
CA PHE A 15 -6.80 39.88 -0.33
C PHE A 15 -7.82 39.26 0.59
N LEU A 16 -7.82 37.93 0.75
CA LEU A 16 -8.73 37.21 1.65
C LEU A 16 -8.51 37.62 3.11
N GLU A 17 -7.27 37.70 3.57
CA GLU A 17 -6.93 38.13 4.93
C GLU A 17 -7.50 39.53 5.22
N GLN A 18 -7.25 40.50 4.35
CA GLN A 18 -7.74 41.86 4.49
C GLN A 18 -9.29 41.93 4.47
N THR A 19 -9.94 41.14 3.62
CA THR A 19 -11.40 41.09 3.52
C THR A 19 -12.02 40.53 4.77
N ILE A 20 -11.50 39.42 5.30
CA ILE A 20 -12.02 38.77 6.50
C ILE A 20 -11.84 39.64 7.75
N ILE A 21 -10.74 40.35 7.87
CA ILE A 21 -10.51 41.32 8.98
C ILE A 21 -11.61 42.39 8.96
N LYS A 22 -11.93 42.94 7.78
CA LYS A 22 -13.00 43.94 7.63
C LYS A 22 -14.37 43.38 8.04
N LEU A 23 -14.59 42.10 7.82
CA LEU A 23 -15.82 41.39 8.18
C LEU A 23 -15.83 40.84 9.62
N ARG A 24 -14.80 41.16 10.42
CA ARG A 24 -14.59 40.65 11.78
C ARG A 24 -14.59 39.10 11.86
N GLY A 25 -14.17 38.45 10.79
CA GLY A 25 -14.02 37.00 10.70
C GLY A 25 -12.63 36.51 11.13
N LYS A 26 -12.49 35.19 11.23
CA LYS A 26 -11.19 34.52 11.45
C LYS A 26 -10.61 34.07 10.11
N PHE A 27 -9.27 34.19 9.94
CA PHE A 27 -8.55 33.74 8.76
C PHE A 27 -7.30 32.97 9.17
N THR A 28 -7.11 31.79 8.60
CA THR A 28 -5.87 31.01 8.72
C THR A 28 -5.38 30.61 7.34
N GLY A 29 -4.20 31.10 6.97
CA GLY A 29 -3.52 30.72 5.73
C GLY A 29 -2.65 29.49 5.96
N LEU A 30 -2.97 28.36 5.32
CA LEU A 30 -2.20 27.13 5.44
C LEU A 30 -1.11 27.05 4.36
N ILE A 31 0.11 26.73 4.79
CA ILE A 31 1.21 26.38 3.88
C ILE A 31 1.29 24.86 3.83
N ILE A 32 0.86 24.29 2.69
CA ILE A 32 0.67 22.86 2.51
C ILE A 32 1.85 22.28 1.71
N PRO A 33 2.48 21.16 2.16
CA PRO A 33 3.47 20.40 1.39
C PRO A 33 2.89 19.80 0.12
N ASN A 34 3.69 19.07 -0.67
CA ASN A 34 3.14 18.32 -1.80
C ASN A 34 2.22 17.21 -1.30
N VAL A 35 0.96 17.28 -1.71
CA VAL A 35 -0.08 16.32 -1.32
C VAL A 35 -0.08 15.14 -2.26
N PHE A 36 -0.23 13.94 -1.70
CA PHE A 36 -0.49 12.73 -2.47
C PHE A 36 -1.64 11.93 -1.85
N GLY A 37 -2.22 11.04 -2.64
CA GLY A 37 -3.34 10.20 -2.20
C GLY A 37 -4.07 9.60 -3.39
N PRO A 38 -5.08 8.74 -3.12
CA PRO A 38 -5.91 8.12 -4.14
C PRO A 38 -6.62 9.13 -5.05
N PHE A 39 -6.90 8.71 -6.28
CA PHE A 39 -7.78 9.40 -7.25
C PHE A 39 -7.33 10.78 -7.74
N CYS A 40 -6.10 11.21 -7.44
CA CYS A 40 -5.58 12.45 -8.00
C CYS A 40 -5.38 12.31 -9.52
N LYS A 41 -5.72 13.36 -10.30
CA LYS A 41 -5.61 13.36 -11.77
C LYS A 41 -4.15 13.27 -12.19
N PRO A 42 -3.74 12.22 -12.96
CA PRO A 42 -2.41 12.12 -13.53
C PRO A 42 -2.10 13.26 -14.51
N ASN A 43 -0.82 13.57 -14.71
CA ASN A 43 -0.32 14.61 -15.60
C ASN A 43 -0.91 16.01 -15.32
N TYR A 44 -1.23 16.28 -14.07
CA TYR A 44 -1.72 17.59 -13.63
C TYR A 44 -0.82 18.14 -12.50
N ASN A 45 -1.18 18.02 -11.25
CA ASN A 45 -0.44 18.63 -10.13
C ASN A 45 0.27 17.64 -9.19
N SER A 46 0.21 16.34 -9.46
CA SER A 46 0.86 15.32 -8.67
C SER A 46 1.79 14.47 -9.52
N PHE A 47 3.08 14.50 -9.20
CA PHE A 47 4.04 13.61 -9.84
C PHE A 47 3.82 12.15 -9.44
N ILE A 48 3.37 11.88 -8.19
CA ILE A 48 3.04 10.54 -7.70
C ILE A 48 1.90 9.94 -8.51
N ALA A 49 0.79 10.68 -8.71
CA ALA A 49 -0.31 10.26 -9.57
C ALA A 49 0.14 9.94 -10.99
N THR A 50 1.02 10.80 -11.54
CA THR A 50 1.60 10.62 -12.87
C THR A 50 2.47 9.36 -12.94
N PHE A 51 3.30 9.12 -11.91
CA PHE A 51 4.12 7.91 -11.84
C PHE A 51 3.26 6.64 -11.74
N CYS A 52 2.26 6.62 -10.84
CA CYS A 52 1.34 5.49 -10.70
C CYS A 52 0.69 5.15 -12.05
N SER A 53 0.11 6.14 -12.71
CA SER A 53 -0.55 5.95 -14.01
C SER A 53 0.42 5.40 -15.07
N LYS A 54 1.61 6.01 -15.23
CA LYS A 54 2.59 5.58 -16.25
C LYS A 54 3.16 4.19 -15.99
N ILE A 55 3.51 3.88 -14.73
CA ILE A 55 4.02 2.57 -14.33
C ILE A 55 3.01 1.47 -14.68
N LEU A 56 1.73 1.69 -14.41
CA LEU A 56 0.68 0.69 -14.65
C LEU A 56 0.41 0.42 -16.13
N ILE A 57 0.69 1.37 -17.01
CA ILE A 57 0.60 1.18 -18.47
C ILE A 57 1.94 0.90 -19.14
N ASN A 58 2.97 0.51 -18.37
CA ASN A 58 4.33 0.21 -18.85
C ASN A 58 5.03 1.38 -19.57
N GLN A 59 4.68 2.62 -19.25
CA GLN A 59 5.36 3.80 -19.75
C GLN A 59 6.48 4.24 -18.80
N ASN A 60 7.60 4.65 -19.39
CA ASN A 60 8.71 5.21 -18.63
C ASN A 60 8.35 6.57 -18.03
N SER A 61 8.63 6.73 -16.74
CA SER A 61 8.51 7.99 -16.05
C SER A 61 9.83 8.74 -16.11
N LYS A 62 9.84 9.92 -16.72
CA LYS A 62 11.04 10.77 -16.80
C LYS A 62 11.10 11.66 -15.55
N ILE A 63 12.21 11.60 -14.82
CA ILE A 63 12.52 12.52 -13.74
C ILE A 63 13.25 13.71 -14.33
N ILE A 64 12.65 14.90 -14.24
CA ILE A 64 13.25 16.13 -14.76
C ILE A 64 14.30 16.65 -13.77
N LYS A 65 13.98 16.61 -12.47
CA LYS A 65 14.86 17.02 -11.39
C LYS A 65 14.69 16.07 -10.22
N ASP A 66 15.77 15.42 -9.83
CA ASP A 66 15.77 14.52 -8.66
C ASP A 66 16.11 15.31 -7.40
N SER A 67 15.12 15.92 -6.78
CA SER A 67 15.23 16.63 -5.51
C SER A 67 14.47 15.91 -4.41
N LYS A 68 14.84 16.18 -3.16
CA LYS A 68 13.99 15.86 -2.01
C LYS A 68 12.76 16.76 -2.04
N VAL A 69 11.62 16.17 -1.77
CA VAL A 69 10.32 16.86 -1.71
C VAL A 69 9.59 16.50 -0.42
N PRO A 70 9.04 17.49 0.29
CA PRO A 70 8.17 17.24 1.43
C PRO A 70 6.81 16.75 0.92
N LEU A 71 6.34 15.63 1.46
CA LEU A 71 5.09 14.96 1.08
C LEU A 71 4.17 14.83 2.28
N ILE A 72 2.87 15.01 2.06
CA ILE A 72 1.83 14.72 3.03
C ILE A 72 0.73 13.89 2.38
N TYR A 73 0.28 12.84 3.08
CA TYR A 73 -0.86 12.04 2.65
C TYR A 73 -2.16 12.80 2.84
N ILE A 74 -3.10 12.63 1.93
CA ILE A 74 -4.35 13.42 1.92
C ILE A 74 -5.14 13.31 3.22
N GLU A 75 -5.23 12.12 3.83
CA GLU A 75 -5.95 11.94 5.09
C GLU A 75 -5.28 12.65 6.25
N ASN A 76 -3.94 12.66 6.30
CA ASN A 76 -3.17 13.39 7.29
C ASN A 76 -3.37 14.91 7.12
N LEU A 77 -3.38 15.40 5.87
CA LEU A 77 -3.69 16.79 5.58
C LEU A 77 -5.09 17.17 6.06
N VAL A 78 -6.11 16.37 5.74
CA VAL A 78 -7.49 16.61 6.18
C VAL A 78 -7.57 16.66 7.71
N SER A 79 -6.91 15.73 8.38
CA SER A 79 -6.85 15.71 9.85
C SER A 79 -6.21 16.99 10.43
N GLN A 80 -5.15 17.49 9.78
CA GLN A 80 -4.51 18.76 10.20
C GLN A 80 -5.43 19.98 9.93
N ILE A 81 -6.15 20.00 8.81
CA ILE A 81 -7.12 21.05 8.49
C ILE A 81 -8.23 21.07 9.54
N VAL A 82 -8.82 19.91 9.86
CA VAL A 82 -9.88 19.80 10.87
C VAL A 82 -9.40 20.28 12.24
N LYS A 83 -8.18 19.87 12.65
CA LYS A 83 -7.57 20.36 13.90
C LYS A 83 -7.40 21.88 13.90
N ASN A 84 -6.96 22.47 12.80
CA ASN A 84 -6.83 23.93 12.68
C ASN A 84 -8.19 24.65 12.77
N ILE A 85 -9.25 24.08 12.19
CA ILE A 85 -10.61 24.64 12.27
C ILE A 85 -11.14 24.59 13.71
N GLN A 86 -10.88 23.49 14.42
CA GLN A 86 -11.34 23.27 15.80
C GLN A 86 -10.51 24.01 16.84
N SER A 87 -9.29 24.41 16.50
CA SER A 87 -8.43 25.15 17.42
C SER A 87 -8.87 26.60 17.51
N ASP A 88 -8.83 27.17 18.72
CA ASP A 88 -8.98 28.62 18.92
C ASP A 88 -7.70 29.40 18.55
N ASN A 89 -6.72 28.73 17.98
CA ASN A 89 -5.45 29.33 17.61
C ASN A 89 -5.67 30.39 16.53
N GLN A 90 -5.27 31.61 16.81
CA GLN A 90 -5.43 32.76 15.91
C GLN A 90 -4.20 32.97 15.01
N ASP A 91 -3.38 31.93 14.82
CA ASP A 91 -2.21 32.02 13.95
C ASP A 91 -2.66 32.30 12.51
N LYS A 92 -2.34 33.48 12.02
CA LYS A 92 -2.66 33.92 10.66
C LYS A 92 -2.02 33.04 9.59
N HIS A 93 -0.93 32.36 9.91
CA HIS A 93 -0.20 31.47 9.03
C HIS A 93 0.24 30.22 9.77
N SER A 94 -0.22 29.06 9.32
CA SER A 94 0.17 27.76 9.85
C SER A 94 0.85 26.94 8.75
N ALA A 95 2.08 26.50 9.02
CA ALA A 95 2.74 25.51 8.16
C ALA A 95 2.26 24.12 8.55
N ILE A 96 1.68 23.42 7.62
CA ILE A 96 1.27 22.01 7.81
C ILE A 96 2.54 21.16 7.80
N PRO A 97 2.79 20.33 8.83
CA PRO A 97 3.91 19.41 8.84
C PRO A 97 3.78 18.38 7.71
N PHE A 98 4.90 17.99 7.13
CA PHE A 98 4.94 16.90 6.15
C PHE A 98 5.14 15.54 6.84
N ASP A 99 4.69 14.45 6.21
CA ASP A 99 4.88 13.09 6.74
C ASP A 99 6.31 12.62 6.48
N ILE A 100 6.88 12.99 5.33
CA ILE A 100 8.23 12.59 4.91
C ILE A 100 8.84 13.60 3.95
N GLU A 101 10.17 13.72 3.98
CA GLU A 101 10.95 14.35 2.92
C GLU A 101 11.78 13.29 2.19
N ILE A 102 11.51 13.08 0.89
CA ILE A 102 12.05 11.96 0.12
C ILE A 102 12.43 12.38 -1.29
N ARG A 103 13.43 11.71 -1.92
CA ARG A 103 13.80 11.95 -3.31
C ARG A 103 12.73 11.46 -4.27
N VAL A 104 12.54 12.19 -5.37
CA VAL A 104 11.60 11.81 -6.45
C VAL A 104 11.95 10.44 -7.04
N SER A 105 13.25 10.14 -7.21
CA SER A 105 13.73 8.83 -7.69
C SER A 105 13.39 7.68 -6.75
N GLU A 106 13.43 7.93 -5.44
CA GLU A 106 13.11 6.90 -4.45
C GLU A 106 11.62 6.57 -4.46
N VAL A 107 10.74 7.56 -4.59
CA VAL A 107 9.30 7.33 -4.79
C VAL A 107 9.05 6.48 -6.03
N LEU A 108 9.72 6.78 -7.15
CA LEU A 108 9.59 6.00 -8.38
C LEU A 108 10.07 4.56 -8.20
N ARG A 109 11.17 4.34 -7.47
CA ARG A 109 11.70 3.01 -7.15
C ARG A 109 10.69 2.18 -6.37
N ILE A 110 10.11 2.75 -5.30
CA ILE A 110 9.11 2.08 -4.45
C ILE A 110 7.86 1.72 -5.26
N LEU A 111 7.35 2.62 -6.08
CA LEU A 111 6.19 2.35 -6.94
C LEU A 111 6.44 1.22 -7.95
N ASN A 112 7.65 1.14 -8.52
CA ASN A 112 8.02 0.02 -9.40
C ASN A 112 8.11 -1.31 -8.63
N GLN A 113 8.59 -1.31 -7.39
CA GLN A 113 8.58 -2.49 -6.54
C GLN A 113 7.14 -2.96 -6.28
N PHE A 114 6.22 -2.05 -5.93
CA PHE A 114 4.81 -2.41 -5.75
C PHE A 114 4.20 -3.07 -6.98
N LYS A 115 4.52 -2.57 -8.18
CA LYS A 115 4.05 -3.20 -9.42
C LYS A 115 4.55 -4.63 -9.55
N VAL A 116 5.83 -4.87 -9.29
CA VAL A 116 6.42 -6.21 -9.39
C VAL A 116 5.83 -7.12 -8.33
N SER A 117 5.93 -6.75 -7.06
CA SER A 117 5.45 -7.59 -5.95
C SER A 117 3.94 -7.88 -6.07
N TYR A 118 3.14 -6.83 -6.22
CA TYR A 118 1.69 -6.96 -6.10
C TYR A 118 1.00 -7.47 -7.38
N LEU A 119 1.37 -6.94 -8.55
CA LEU A 119 0.67 -7.28 -9.80
C LEU A 119 1.33 -8.43 -10.56
N LYS A 120 2.66 -8.59 -10.48
CA LYS A 120 3.35 -9.64 -11.21
C LYS A 120 3.54 -10.89 -10.37
N ASP A 121 4.01 -10.73 -9.13
CA ASP A 121 4.38 -11.85 -8.27
C ASP A 121 3.24 -12.26 -7.30
N ASN A 122 2.10 -11.58 -7.36
CA ASN A 122 0.93 -11.79 -6.50
C ASN A 122 1.31 -11.86 -5.01
N THR A 123 2.22 -10.98 -4.59
CA THR A 123 2.78 -10.93 -3.24
C THR A 123 2.41 -9.60 -2.59
N LEU A 124 1.91 -9.63 -1.36
CA LEU A 124 1.68 -8.40 -0.60
C LEU A 124 3.03 -7.79 -0.21
N PRO A 125 3.29 -6.53 -0.57
CA PRO A 125 4.54 -5.87 -0.24
C PRO A 125 4.68 -5.68 1.27
N LEU A 126 5.92 -5.67 1.74
CA LEU A 126 6.27 -5.21 3.08
C LEU A 126 6.39 -3.69 3.06
N PHE A 127 5.81 -3.04 4.04
CA PHE A 127 5.91 -1.58 4.22
C PHE A 127 6.90 -1.27 5.33
N ALA A 128 7.94 -0.51 5.02
CA ALA A 128 8.93 -0.10 6.01
C ALA A 128 8.39 0.96 6.99
N ASN A 129 7.37 1.71 6.57
CA ASN A 129 6.78 2.80 7.35
C ASN A 129 5.37 3.14 6.84
N SER A 130 4.67 4.05 7.54
CA SER A 130 3.33 4.51 7.17
C SER A 130 3.29 5.16 5.78
N PHE A 131 4.32 5.89 5.39
CA PHE A 131 4.40 6.51 4.06
C PHE A 131 4.33 5.47 2.93
N GLU A 132 5.06 4.36 3.04
CA GLU A 132 5.01 3.30 2.02
C GLU A 132 3.63 2.65 1.96
N PHE A 133 2.95 2.47 3.08
CA PHE A 133 1.58 2.00 3.13
C PHE A 133 0.61 2.96 2.42
N ASP A 134 0.70 4.25 2.70
CA ASP A 134 -0.11 5.31 2.09
C ASP A 134 0.19 5.44 0.59
N LEU A 135 1.47 5.29 0.22
CA LEU A 135 1.90 5.28 -1.17
C LEU A 135 1.35 4.06 -1.93
N PHE A 136 1.30 2.90 -1.28
CA PHE A 136 0.69 1.70 -1.84
C PHE A 136 -0.82 1.85 -2.02
N ASN A 137 -1.52 2.43 -1.05
CA ASN A 137 -2.96 2.75 -1.18
C ASN A 137 -3.21 3.70 -2.34
N THR A 138 -2.34 4.71 -2.49
CA THR A 138 -2.36 5.61 -3.65
C THR A 138 -2.16 4.83 -4.96
N PHE A 139 -1.12 4.00 -5.04
CA PHE A 139 -0.81 3.18 -6.22
C PHE A 139 -1.98 2.29 -6.64
N ARG A 140 -2.60 1.59 -5.67
CA ARG A 140 -3.74 0.69 -5.94
C ARG A 140 -4.93 1.41 -6.57
N SER A 141 -5.17 2.67 -6.24
CA SER A 141 -6.30 3.44 -6.78
C SER A 141 -6.20 3.68 -8.30
N TYR A 142 -5.03 3.49 -8.90
CA TYR A 142 -4.79 3.62 -10.34
C TYR A 142 -4.82 2.29 -11.09
N ILE A 143 -4.94 1.15 -10.39
CA ILE A 143 -5.00 -0.17 -11.03
C ILE A 143 -6.29 -0.26 -11.85
N ASN A 144 -6.16 -0.60 -13.13
CA ASN A 144 -7.31 -0.90 -13.96
C ASN A 144 -7.90 -2.26 -13.56
N LEU A 145 -9.11 -2.25 -13.01
CA LEU A 145 -9.76 -3.45 -12.47
C LEU A 145 -10.05 -4.48 -13.57
N GLU A 146 -10.56 -4.05 -14.73
CA GLU A 146 -10.92 -4.94 -15.83
C GLU A 146 -9.73 -5.70 -16.42
N LYS A 147 -8.53 -5.08 -16.40
CA LYS A 147 -7.30 -5.68 -16.93
C LYS A 147 -6.56 -6.57 -15.93
N ASN A 148 -6.73 -6.32 -14.63
CA ASN A 148 -5.94 -6.97 -13.60
C ASN A 148 -6.76 -7.93 -12.73
N TYR A 149 -8.07 -7.94 -12.85
CA TYR A 149 -8.95 -8.80 -12.06
C TYR A 149 -10.01 -9.48 -12.93
N PRO A 150 -10.49 -10.70 -12.55
CA PRO A 150 -10.02 -11.46 -11.39
C PRO A 150 -8.59 -11.97 -11.56
N SER A 151 -7.81 -12.00 -10.48
CA SER A 151 -6.50 -12.64 -10.46
C SER A 151 -6.68 -14.16 -10.46
N LEU A 152 -6.10 -14.82 -11.46
CA LEU A 152 -6.16 -16.28 -11.56
C LEU A 152 -5.12 -16.89 -10.62
N LEU A 153 -5.57 -17.80 -9.76
CA LEU A 153 -4.68 -18.55 -8.90
C LEU A 153 -4.00 -19.67 -9.68
N ASN A 154 -2.70 -19.84 -9.49
CA ASN A 154 -1.96 -20.96 -10.04
C ASN A 154 -2.34 -22.23 -9.30
N LYS A 155 -2.96 -23.16 -10.02
CA LYS A 155 -3.40 -24.46 -9.50
C LYS A 155 -2.45 -25.56 -9.99
N HIS A 156 -1.76 -26.20 -9.05
CA HIS A 156 -0.93 -27.37 -9.31
C HIS A 156 -1.71 -28.63 -8.98
N SER A 157 -2.05 -29.45 -9.97
CA SER A 157 -2.84 -30.66 -9.81
C SER A 157 -2.03 -31.91 -10.13
N ASP A 158 -2.16 -32.95 -9.33
CA ASP A 158 -1.59 -34.27 -9.55
C ASP A 158 -2.57 -35.37 -9.09
N LYS A 159 -2.14 -36.65 -9.10
CA LYS A 159 -2.94 -37.80 -8.67
C LYS A 159 -3.34 -37.77 -7.18
N ARG A 160 -2.82 -36.89 -6.39
CA ARG A 160 -3.11 -36.72 -4.96
C ARG A 160 -4.20 -35.67 -4.68
N GLY A 161 -4.50 -34.80 -5.64
CA GLY A 161 -5.40 -33.68 -5.55
C GLY A 161 -4.76 -32.42 -6.12
N PHE A 162 -5.09 -31.24 -5.61
CA PHE A 162 -4.46 -30.00 -6.05
C PHE A 162 -3.91 -29.18 -4.88
N PHE A 163 -3.05 -28.24 -5.23
CA PHE A 163 -2.49 -27.22 -4.36
C PHE A 163 -2.57 -25.88 -5.07
N SER A 164 -2.98 -24.83 -4.36
CA SER A 164 -2.98 -23.47 -4.86
C SER A 164 -2.51 -22.51 -3.78
N GLU A 165 -1.55 -21.68 -4.13
CA GLU A 165 -1.15 -20.57 -3.29
C GLU A 165 -2.14 -19.41 -3.48
N ILE A 166 -2.76 -18.95 -2.38
CA ILE A 166 -3.76 -17.89 -2.41
C ILE A 166 -3.12 -16.53 -2.14
N LEU A 167 -2.19 -16.50 -1.19
CA LEU A 167 -1.54 -15.28 -0.75
C LEU A 167 -0.10 -15.57 -0.32
N ARG A 168 0.81 -14.69 -0.75
CA ARG A 168 2.17 -14.62 -0.26
C ARG A 168 2.46 -13.23 0.27
N THR A 169 3.36 -13.12 1.24
CA THR A 169 3.84 -11.84 1.76
C THR A 169 5.36 -11.77 1.66
N GLU A 170 5.92 -10.57 1.46
CA GLU A 170 7.38 -10.38 1.38
C GLU A 170 8.11 -10.76 2.70
N ILE A 171 7.42 -10.75 3.82
CA ILE A 171 7.97 -11.23 5.11
C ILE A 171 8.06 -12.76 5.23
N GLY A 172 7.72 -13.50 4.16
CA GLY A 172 7.82 -14.96 4.10
C GLY A 172 6.57 -15.73 4.53
N GLY A 173 5.44 -15.05 4.82
CA GLY A 173 4.17 -15.68 5.09
C GLY A 173 3.50 -16.15 3.80
N GLN A 174 2.84 -17.33 3.87
CA GLN A 174 2.11 -17.92 2.75
C GLN A 174 0.80 -18.52 3.25
N PHE A 175 -0.30 -18.22 2.57
CA PHE A 175 -1.57 -18.91 2.74
C PHE A 175 -1.87 -19.72 1.48
N SER A 176 -2.15 -21.02 1.68
CA SER A 176 -2.39 -21.95 0.58
C SER A 176 -3.63 -22.78 0.86
N TYR A 177 -4.32 -23.19 -0.21
CA TYR A 177 -5.42 -24.12 -0.17
C TYR A 177 -5.06 -25.38 -0.96
N SER A 178 -5.37 -26.55 -0.41
CA SER A 178 -5.13 -27.82 -1.10
C SER A 178 -6.26 -28.78 -0.86
N THR A 179 -6.47 -29.69 -1.82
CA THR A 179 -7.31 -30.89 -1.64
C THR A 179 -6.43 -32.13 -1.63
N THR A 180 -6.89 -33.14 -0.90
CA THR A 180 -6.25 -34.46 -0.88
C THR A 180 -7.34 -35.50 -1.10
N LEU A 181 -7.14 -36.40 -2.07
CA LEU A 181 -8.09 -37.47 -2.34
C LEU A 181 -8.14 -38.48 -1.19
N PRO A 182 -9.29 -39.14 -0.92
CA PRO A 182 -9.40 -40.13 0.12
C PRO A 182 -8.35 -41.25 -0.01
N GLY A 183 -7.77 -41.66 1.11
CA GLY A 183 -6.73 -42.70 1.16
C GLY A 183 -5.33 -42.24 0.73
N ILE A 184 -5.16 -41.00 0.34
CA ILE A 184 -3.87 -40.46 -0.09
C ILE A 184 -3.14 -39.80 1.08
N THR A 185 -1.86 -40.16 1.23
CA THR A 185 -0.95 -39.51 2.16
C THR A 185 -0.09 -38.48 1.44
N ARG A 186 0.03 -37.29 2.03
CA ARG A 186 0.98 -36.22 1.63
C ARG A 186 1.97 -35.97 2.75
N GLY A 187 3.05 -35.27 2.43
CA GLY A 187 4.06 -34.87 3.43
C GLY A 187 5.28 -35.79 3.37
N ASN A 188 5.58 -36.51 4.47
CA ASN A 188 6.81 -37.27 4.68
C ASN A 188 8.07 -36.42 4.58
N HIS A 189 8.04 -35.22 5.14
CA HIS A 189 9.15 -34.26 5.20
C HIS A 189 9.16 -33.53 6.52
N PHE A 190 10.23 -32.84 6.79
CA PHE A 190 10.34 -32.00 7.98
C PHE A 190 10.84 -30.60 7.61
N HIS A 191 10.61 -29.66 8.52
CA HIS A 191 11.06 -28.29 8.39
C HIS A 191 11.91 -27.87 9.58
N THR A 192 13.01 -27.17 9.32
CA THR A 192 13.90 -26.62 10.33
C THR A 192 13.62 -25.14 10.63
N ARG A 193 12.96 -24.41 9.72
CA ARG A 193 12.74 -22.97 9.81
C ARG A 193 11.30 -22.52 9.47
N LYS A 194 10.42 -23.47 9.15
CA LYS A 194 9.06 -23.16 8.76
C LYS A 194 8.10 -23.51 9.88
N ILE A 195 7.22 -22.58 10.21
CA ILE A 195 6.08 -22.82 11.10
C ILE A 195 4.86 -23.05 10.19
N GLU A 196 4.17 -24.18 10.39
CA GLU A 196 2.98 -24.51 9.64
C GLU A 196 1.78 -24.67 10.56
N ARG A 197 0.64 -24.22 10.09
CA ARG A 197 -0.67 -24.45 10.69
C ARG A 197 -1.58 -25.05 9.64
N PHE A 198 -2.22 -26.17 10.01
CA PHE A 198 -3.19 -26.86 9.16
C PHE A 198 -4.60 -26.64 9.71
N ALA A 199 -5.56 -26.44 8.80
CA ALA A 199 -6.97 -26.46 9.10
C ALA A 199 -7.67 -27.34 8.03
N VAL A 200 -8.55 -28.21 8.45
CA VAL A 200 -9.45 -28.94 7.54
C VAL A 200 -10.69 -28.10 7.36
N LEU A 201 -10.99 -27.72 6.11
CA LEU A 201 -12.15 -26.87 5.79
C LEU A 201 -13.36 -27.68 5.35
N ASN A 202 -13.15 -28.92 4.86
CA ASN A 202 -14.19 -29.81 4.44
C ASN A 202 -13.68 -31.24 4.47
N GLY A 203 -14.50 -32.19 4.97
CA GLY A 203 -14.16 -33.59 5.11
C GLY A 203 -13.35 -33.89 6.38
N GLU A 204 -12.62 -34.99 6.36
CA GLU A 204 -11.83 -35.48 7.49
C GLU A 204 -10.39 -35.76 7.05
N ALA A 205 -9.44 -35.45 7.92
CA ALA A 205 -8.02 -35.72 7.69
C ALA A 205 -7.34 -36.17 8.97
N LYS A 206 -6.37 -37.10 8.83
CA LYS A 206 -5.44 -37.46 9.89
C LYS A 206 -4.10 -36.80 9.65
N ILE A 207 -3.62 -35.99 10.59
CA ILE A 207 -2.30 -35.42 10.57
C ILE A 207 -1.42 -36.16 11.55
N SER A 208 -0.35 -36.77 11.04
CA SER A 208 0.61 -37.53 11.82
C SER A 208 1.92 -36.79 11.95
N LEU A 209 2.36 -36.52 13.18
CA LEU A 209 3.59 -35.81 13.49
C LEU A 209 4.55 -36.74 14.24
N ARG A 210 5.82 -36.74 13.82
CA ARG A 210 6.88 -37.49 14.48
C ARG A 210 8.11 -36.59 14.69
N LYS A 211 8.64 -36.58 15.90
CA LYS A 211 9.91 -35.91 16.18
C LYS A 211 11.04 -36.67 15.51
N ILE A 212 12.00 -35.95 14.89
CA ILE A 212 13.22 -36.58 14.34
C ILE A 212 13.94 -37.34 15.43
N GLY A 213 14.38 -38.57 15.14
CA GLY A 213 15.04 -39.46 16.08
C GLY A 213 14.10 -40.18 17.06
N SER A 214 12.77 -40.05 16.91
CA SER A 214 11.77 -40.76 17.70
C SER A 214 10.93 -41.67 16.82
N GLU A 215 10.56 -42.83 17.33
CA GLU A 215 9.59 -43.71 16.67
C GLU A 215 8.14 -43.38 17.03
N LYS A 216 7.94 -42.56 18.07
CA LYS A 216 6.60 -42.20 18.53
C LYS A 216 5.92 -41.24 17.51
N ILE A 217 4.79 -41.66 16.97
CA ILE A 217 3.91 -40.87 16.11
C ILE A 217 2.76 -40.31 16.97
N ASN A 218 2.46 -39.04 16.78
CA ASN A 218 1.29 -38.39 17.36
C ASN A 218 0.30 -38.12 16.23
N ASP A 219 -0.87 -38.74 16.30
CA ASP A 219 -1.95 -38.64 15.31
C ASP A 219 -3.02 -37.66 15.79
N PHE A 220 -3.43 -36.75 14.91
CA PHE A 220 -4.52 -35.80 15.11
C PHE A 220 -5.58 -36.01 14.05
N LEU A 221 -6.78 -36.35 14.48
CA LEU A 221 -7.96 -36.43 13.62
C LEU A 221 -8.60 -35.02 13.58
N LEU A 222 -8.79 -34.49 12.40
CA LEU A 222 -9.37 -33.16 12.14
C LEU A 222 -10.56 -33.32 11.20
N SER A 223 -11.62 -32.58 11.47
CA SER A 223 -12.80 -32.44 10.62
C SER A 223 -13.10 -30.97 10.34
N GLY A 224 -13.58 -30.66 9.12
CA GLY A 224 -14.03 -29.34 8.70
C GLY A 224 -15.55 -29.31 8.52
#